data_df483109dfcebce3f676d09d5989bc2b
#
_entry.id   df483109dfcebce3f676d09d5989bc2b
#
_cell.length_a   1.000
_cell.length_b   1.000
_cell.length_c   1.000
_cell.angle_alpha   90.00
_cell.angle_beta   90.00
_cell.angle_gamma   90.00
#
_symmetry.space_group_name_H-M   'P 1'
#
loop_
_entity.id
_entity.type
_entity.pdbx_description
1 polymer ?
#
loop_
_entity_poly.entity_id
_entity_poly.type
_entity_poly.pdbx_seq_one_letter_code
_entity_poly.pdbx_strand_id
1 'polypeptide(L)'
;MKKPESLPKDIVEMLLPRLEDETKAFYFYRAASNYCKNVGYFLAAEFFAKESADELEHAKGIENFLVDWNVTPDLPVIEKPTLEFKGLAEIIEKAYDLEYNLYVEYEETSAKIFKT
;
A
#
# COMPACT_ATOMS: atom_id res chain seq x y z
N MET A 1 15.78 8.54 -26.14
CA MET A 1 16.46 7.32 -25.63
C MET A 1 15.53 6.11 -25.74
N LYS A 2 16.04 5.03 -26.26
CA LYS A 2 15.25 3.82 -26.38
C LYS A 2 15.24 3.07 -25.05
N LYS A 3 14.05 2.83 -24.51
CA LYS A 3 13.90 2.07 -23.26
C LYS A 3 13.94 0.55 -23.54
N PRO A 4 14.22 -0.27 -22.53
CA PRO A 4 14.14 -1.73 -22.68
C PRO A 4 12.73 -2.17 -23.01
N GLU A 5 12.59 -3.42 -23.42
CA GLU A 5 11.27 -3.99 -23.69
C GLU A 5 10.40 -3.96 -22.44
N SER A 6 9.09 -3.84 -22.65
CA SER A 6 8.13 -3.86 -21.55
C SER A 6 8.13 -5.23 -20.86
N LEU A 7 7.75 -5.23 -19.59
CA LEU A 7 7.53 -6.46 -18.83
C LEU A 7 6.46 -7.33 -19.51
N PRO A 8 6.54 -8.66 -19.32
CA PRO A 8 5.44 -9.52 -19.72
C PRO A 8 4.14 -9.07 -19.06
N LYS A 9 3.05 -9.17 -19.81
CA LYS A 9 1.74 -8.70 -19.36
C LYS A 9 1.29 -9.35 -18.05
N ASP A 10 1.56 -10.63 -17.87
CA ASP A 10 1.19 -11.35 -16.65
C ASP A 10 1.92 -10.82 -15.41
N ILE A 11 3.16 -10.36 -15.56
CA ILE A 11 3.91 -9.74 -14.46
C ILE A 11 3.27 -8.41 -14.09
N VAL A 12 2.89 -7.60 -15.07
CA VAL A 12 2.19 -6.33 -14.82
C VAL A 12 0.88 -6.58 -14.07
N GLU A 13 0.12 -7.58 -14.51
CA GLU A 13 -1.16 -7.94 -13.87
C GLU A 13 -1.00 -8.43 -12.44
N MET A 14 0.16 -8.98 -12.08
CA MET A 14 0.45 -9.38 -10.71
C MET A 14 0.87 -8.21 -9.84
N LEU A 15 1.50 -7.18 -10.40
CA LEU A 15 2.01 -6.03 -9.66
C LEU A 15 0.97 -4.95 -9.42
N LEU A 16 0.04 -4.73 -10.34
CA LEU A 16 -1.00 -3.69 -10.17
C LEU A 16 -1.87 -3.89 -8.93
N PRO A 17 -2.31 -5.11 -8.57
CA PRO A 17 -3.01 -5.30 -7.31
C PRO A 17 -2.17 -4.96 -6.08
N ARG A 18 -0.86 -5.16 -6.14
CA ARG A 18 0.03 -4.78 -5.04
C ARG A 18 0.13 -3.27 -4.91
N LEU A 19 0.14 -2.54 -6.03
CA LEU A 19 0.09 -1.09 -6.02
C LEU A 19 -1.18 -0.59 -5.34
N GLU A 20 -2.32 -1.20 -5.65
CA GLU A 20 -3.59 -0.89 -5.00
C GLU A 20 -3.54 -1.13 -3.50
N ASP A 21 -3.01 -2.28 -3.07
CA ASP A 21 -2.91 -2.64 -1.65
C ASP A 21 -2.05 -1.63 -0.88
N GLU A 22 -0.90 -1.24 -1.43
CA GLU A 22 -0.01 -0.28 -0.78
C GLU A 22 -0.65 1.10 -0.70
N THR A 23 -1.39 1.51 -1.72
CA THR A 23 -2.07 2.80 -1.73
C THR A 23 -3.22 2.83 -0.72
N LYS A 24 -3.97 1.72 -0.60
CA LYS A 24 -5.00 1.58 0.43
C LYS A 24 -4.41 1.65 1.83
N ALA A 25 -3.27 0.99 2.05
CA ALA A 25 -2.58 1.02 3.33
C ALA A 25 -2.11 2.43 3.68
N PHE A 26 -1.56 3.16 2.70
CA PHE A 26 -1.19 4.56 2.87
C PHE A 26 -2.38 5.39 3.36
N TYR A 27 -3.52 5.25 2.72
CA TYR A 27 -4.74 5.99 3.09
C TYR A 27 -5.23 5.61 4.49
N PHE A 28 -5.23 4.32 4.81
CA PHE A 28 -5.67 3.86 6.13
C PHE A 28 -4.82 4.47 7.24
N TYR A 29 -3.50 4.39 7.13
CA TYR A 29 -2.61 4.92 8.14
C TYR A 29 -2.68 6.44 8.23
N ARG A 30 -2.92 7.11 7.11
CA ARG A 30 -3.12 8.55 7.11
C ARG A 30 -4.35 8.94 7.90
N ALA A 31 -5.47 8.25 7.65
CA ALA A 31 -6.72 8.50 8.37
C ALA A 31 -6.56 8.17 9.87
N ALA A 32 -5.89 7.07 10.19
CA ALA A 32 -5.64 6.68 11.58
C ALA A 32 -4.78 7.73 12.31
N SER A 33 -3.74 8.22 11.66
CA SER A 33 -2.87 9.25 12.22
C SER A 33 -3.66 10.53 12.52
N ASN A 34 -4.46 10.97 11.56
CA ASN A 34 -5.27 12.19 11.74
C ASN A 34 -6.28 12.04 12.87
N TYR A 35 -6.95 10.89 12.95
CA TYR A 35 -7.87 10.60 14.04
C TYR A 35 -7.17 10.65 15.39
N CYS A 36 -6.05 9.93 15.53
CA CYS A 36 -5.30 9.88 16.78
C CYS A 36 -4.83 11.25 17.22
N LYS A 37 -4.36 12.07 16.28
CA LYS A 37 -3.94 13.43 16.57
C LYS A 37 -5.10 14.27 17.07
N ASN A 38 -6.26 14.14 16.44
CA ASN A 38 -7.44 14.90 16.79
C ASN A 38 -7.97 14.58 18.19
N VAL A 39 -7.88 13.31 18.60
CA VAL A 39 -8.38 12.89 19.92
C VAL A 39 -7.29 12.88 21.01
N GLY A 40 -6.07 13.27 20.70
CA GLY A 40 -5.02 13.41 21.69
C GLY A 40 -4.07 12.23 21.88
N TYR A 41 -4.12 11.21 21.04
CA TYR A 41 -3.17 10.11 21.06
C TYR A 41 -1.94 10.45 20.21
N PHE A 42 -1.10 11.36 20.71
CA PHE A 42 -0.04 11.96 19.90
C PHE A 42 1.07 10.99 19.51
N LEU A 43 1.45 10.07 20.40
CA LEU A 43 2.47 9.06 20.07
C LEU A 43 1.97 8.08 19.02
N ALA A 44 0.71 7.65 19.15
CA ALA A 44 0.09 6.78 18.15
C ALA A 44 -0.03 7.50 16.80
N ALA A 45 -0.38 8.79 16.83
CA ALA A 45 -0.47 9.59 15.63
C ALA A 45 0.86 9.65 14.88
N GLU A 46 1.98 9.84 15.58
CA GLU A 46 3.31 9.82 14.99
C GLU A 46 3.67 8.46 14.39
N PHE A 47 3.33 7.39 15.11
CA PHE A 47 3.56 6.04 14.63
C PHE A 47 2.82 5.79 13.32
N PHE A 48 1.53 6.12 13.26
CA PHE A 48 0.74 5.90 12.04
C PHE A 48 1.14 6.84 10.90
N ALA A 49 1.59 8.04 11.21
CA ALA A 49 2.12 8.95 10.18
C ALA A 49 3.36 8.35 9.50
N LYS A 50 4.24 7.73 10.30
CA LYS A 50 5.43 7.05 9.77
C LYS A 50 5.04 5.84 8.93
N GLU A 51 4.10 5.04 9.41
CA GLU A 51 3.61 3.89 8.65
C GLU A 51 2.99 4.34 7.32
N SER A 52 2.24 5.43 7.33
CA SER A 52 1.66 5.99 6.11
C SER A 52 2.75 6.39 5.11
N ALA A 53 3.80 7.06 5.58
CA ALA A 53 4.91 7.46 4.72
C ALA A 53 5.64 6.25 4.13
N ASP A 54 5.83 5.20 4.94
CA ASP A 54 6.49 3.97 4.48
C ASP A 54 5.66 3.28 3.39
N GLU A 55 4.34 3.21 3.56
CA GLU A 55 3.45 2.61 2.55
C GLU A 55 3.44 3.41 1.25
N LEU A 56 3.51 4.73 1.34
CA LEU A 56 3.62 5.58 0.15
C LEU A 56 4.92 5.30 -0.60
N GLU A 57 6.03 5.11 0.11
CA GLU A 57 7.31 4.76 -0.53
C GLU A 57 7.24 3.38 -1.20
N HIS A 58 6.54 2.41 -0.59
CA HIS A 58 6.32 1.11 -1.21
C HIS A 58 5.53 1.24 -2.52
N ALA A 59 4.46 2.03 -2.52
CA ALA A 59 3.66 2.27 -3.71
C ALA A 59 4.50 2.93 -4.81
N LYS A 60 5.28 3.94 -4.47
CA LYS A 60 6.18 4.62 -5.42
C LYS A 60 7.22 3.66 -5.99
N GLY A 61 7.71 2.72 -5.18
CA GLY A 61 8.65 1.70 -5.63
C GLY A 61 8.06 0.84 -6.74
N ILE A 62 6.81 0.42 -6.59
CA ILE A 62 6.11 -0.35 -7.62
C ILE A 62 5.92 0.49 -8.89
N GLU A 63 5.47 1.74 -8.74
CA GLU A 63 5.29 2.64 -9.89
C GLU A 63 6.60 2.85 -10.64
N ASN A 64 7.68 3.13 -9.91
CA ASN A 64 8.99 3.38 -10.52
C ASN A 64 9.53 2.14 -11.23
N PHE A 65 9.32 0.96 -10.64
CA PHE A 65 9.73 -0.29 -11.28
C PHE A 65 9.01 -0.46 -12.62
N LEU A 66 7.70 -0.24 -12.66
CA LEU A 66 6.92 -0.35 -13.89
C LEU A 66 7.39 0.64 -14.95
N VAL A 67 7.62 1.90 -14.54
CA VAL A 67 8.08 2.94 -15.45
C VAL A 67 9.47 2.61 -16.01
N ASP A 68 10.37 2.09 -15.19
CA ASP A 68 11.71 1.69 -15.61
C ASP A 68 11.67 0.58 -16.66
N TRP A 69 10.64 -0.25 -16.63
CA TRP A 69 10.42 -1.30 -17.62
C TRP A 69 9.46 -0.87 -18.74
N ASN A 70 9.34 0.43 -18.94
CA ASN A 70 8.54 1.02 -20.03
C ASN A 70 7.04 0.71 -19.96
N VAL A 71 6.52 0.59 -18.74
CA VAL A 71 5.09 0.40 -18.47
C VAL A 71 4.58 1.62 -17.72
N THR A 72 3.57 2.29 -18.26
CA THR A 72 2.88 3.36 -17.53
C THR A 72 1.92 2.71 -16.54
N PRO A 73 2.11 2.92 -15.22
CA PRO A 73 1.23 2.28 -14.23
C PRO A 73 -0.20 2.79 -14.36
N ASP A 74 -1.15 1.86 -14.36
CA ASP A 74 -2.57 2.18 -14.25
C ASP A 74 -2.85 2.42 -12.77
N LEU A 75 -3.04 3.69 -12.40
CA LEU A 75 -3.23 4.03 -10.99
C LEU A 75 -4.60 3.56 -10.51
N PRO A 76 -4.65 2.96 -9.31
CA PRO A 76 -5.89 2.41 -8.80
C PRO A 76 -6.86 3.48 -8.34
N VAL A 77 -8.14 3.17 -8.39
CA VAL A 77 -9.17 3.95 -7.71
C VAL A 77 -9.20 3.48 -6.26
N ILE A 78 -8.96 4.41 -5.34
CA ILE A 78 -8.95 4.10 -3.91
C ILE A 78 -10.15 4.78 -3.25
N GLU A 79 -10.94 3.98 -2.54
CA GLU A 79 -12.07 4.52 -1.80
C GLU A 79 -11.59 5.38 -0.64
N LYS A 80 -12.34 6.43 -0.36
CA LYS A 80 -12.10 7.30 0.76
C LYS A 80 -12.13 6.48 2.06
N PRO A 81 -11.08 6.56 2.90
CA PRO A 81 -11.09 5.83 4.16
C PRO A 81 -12.10 6.42 5.15
N THR A 82 -12.49 5.61 6.14
CA THR A 82 -13.37 6.10 7.20
C THR A 82 -12.69 7.21 7.99
N LEU A 83 -13.48 8.18 8.42
CA LEU A 83 -13.04 9.22 9.36
C LEU A 83 -13.34 8.84 10.80
N GLU A 84 -14.19 7.84 11.00
CA GLU A 84 -14.69 7.47 12.32
C GLU A 84 -14.11 6.13 12.74
N PHE A 85 -13.35 6.16 13.81
CA PHE A 85 -12.87 4.98 14.51
C PHE A 85 -13.50 4.97 15.90
N LYS A 86 -13.74 3.78 16.45
CA LYS A 86 -14.29 3.62 17.80
C LYS A 86 -13.25 3.83 18.88
N GLY A 87 -11.98 3.88 18.52
CA GLY A 87 -10.89 4.09 19.44
C GLY A 87 -9.61 3.45 18.94
N LEU A 88 -8.57 3.54 19.77
CA LEU A 88 -7.24 3.06 19.41
C LEU A 88 -7.21 1.53 19.21
N ALA A 89 -7.96 0.79 20.03
CA ALA A 89 -8.00 -0.67 19.93
C ALA A 89 -8.52 -1.12 18.56
N GLU A 90 -9.56 -0.47 18.05
CA GLU A 90 -10.10 -0.78 16.72
C GLU A 90 -9.06 -0.50 15.62
N ILE A 91 -8.34 0.61 15.74
CA ILE A 91 -7.31 0.96 14.76
C ILE A 91 -6.20 -0.09 14.76
N ILE A 92 -5.75 -0.52 15.93
CA ILE A 92 -4.69 -1.52 16.05
C ILE A 92 -5.15 -2.85 15.43
N GLU A 93 -6.38 -3.26 15.69
CA GLU A 93 -6.94 -4.49 15.14
C GLU A 93 -7.01 -4.43 13.62
N LYS A 94 -7.51 -3.32 13.08
CA LYS A 94 -7.58 -3.12 11.62
C LYS A 94 -6.19 -3.05 10.98
N ALA A 95 -5.22 -2.43 11.66
CA ALA A 95 -3.85 -2.38 11.18
C ALA A 95 -3.23 -3.77 11.12
N TYR A 96 -3.49 -4.60 12.14
CA TYR A 96 -3.03 -5.99 12.14
C TYR A 96 -3.58 -6.76 10.96
N ASP A 97 -4.89 -6.66 10.73
CA ASP A 97 -5.55 -7.37 9.63
C ASP A 97 -5.00 -6.90 8.27
N LEU A 98 -4.80 -5.60 8.13
CA LEU A 98 -4.24 -5.03 6.89
C LEU A 98 -2.84 -5.55 6.63
N GLU A 99 -1.96 -5.55 7.62
CA GLU A 99 -0.59 -6.03 7.48
C GLU A 99 -0.54 -7.52 7.18
N TYR A 100 -1.40 -8.31 7.83
CA TYR A 100 -1.49 -9.74 7.56
C TYR A 100 -1.91 -10.01 6.12
N ASN A 101 -2.92 -9.30 5.63
CA ASN A 101 -3.39 -9.46 4.26
C ASN A 101 -2.33 -9.05 3.24
N LEU A 102 -1.59 -7.98 3.50
CA LEU A 102 -0.46 -7.58 2.65
C LEU A 102 0.59 -8.69 2.57
N TYR A 103 0.94 -9.27 3.70
CA TYR A 103 1.91 -10.36 3.76
C TYR A 103 1.46 -11.54 2.90
N VAL A 104 0.22 -11.99 3.05
CA VAL A 104 -0.33 -13.11 2.29
C VAL A 104 -0.29 -12.81 0.79
N GLU A 105 -0.71 -11.62 0.39
CA GLU A 105 -0.74 -11.23 -1.02
C GLU A 105 0.65 -11.18 -1.64
N TYR A 106 1.65 -10.68 -0.91
CA TYR A 106 3.03 -10.66 -1.39
C TYR A 106 3.62 -12.07 -1.49
N GLU A 107 3.30 -12.96 -0.55
CA GLU A 107 3.75 -14.34 -0.60
C GLU A 107 3.18 -15.05 -1.83
N GLU A 108 1.89 -14.87 -2.11
CA GLU A 108 1.26 -15.46 -3.28
C GLU A 108 1.82 -14.90 -4.59
N THR A 109 2.04 -13.59 -4.64
CA THR A 109 2.62 -12.94 -5.83
C THR A 109 4.03 -13.44 -6.09
N SER A 110 4.86 -13.51 -5.04
CA SER A 110 6.22 -14.02 -5.15
C SER A 110 6.25 -15.47 -5.64
N ALA A 111 5.36 -16.30 -5.10
CA ALA A 111 5.27 -17.70 -5.52
C ALA A 111 4.94 -17.83 -7.01
N LYS A 112 4.02 -17.00 -7.51
CA LYS A 112 3.65 -17.02 -8.93
C LYS A 112 4.80 -16.57 -9.82
N ILE A 113 5.51 -15.53 -9.43
CA ILE A 113 6.64 -14.98 -10.20
C ILE A 113 7.77 -16.01 -10.28
N PHE A 114 8.11 -16.65 -9.16
CA PHE A 114 9.21 -17.61 -9.12
C PHE A 114 8.88 -18.97 -9.72
N LYS A 115 7.62 -19.25 -9.98
CA LYS A 115 7.21 -20.49 -10.67
C LYS A 115 7.29 -20.37 -12.19
N THR A 116 7.35 -19.17 -12.68
CA THR A 116 7.47 -18.91 -14.11
C THR A 116 8.92 -18.71 -14.52
#